data_b432519b22b17a256a459731eed6a275
#
_entry.id   b432519b22b17a256a459731eed6a275
#
_cell.length_a   1.000
_cell.length_b   1.000
_cell.length_c   1.000
_cell.angle_alpha   90.00
_cell.angle_beta   90.00
_cell.angle_gamma   90.00
#
_symmetry.space_group_name_H-M   'P 1'
#
loop_
_entity.id
_entity.type
_entity.pdbx_description
1 polymer ?
#
loop_
_entity_poly.entity_id
_entity_poly.type
_entity_poly.pdbx_seq_one_letter_code
_entity_poly.pdbx_strand_id
1 'polypeptide(L)'
;MAAADNALFSSDDGNFVVFGGLGLANIKAQEFAYEGDHKNSQLNWESKGMTLFTVGVNAQIDNDWSLKGSVEIGTGGNGHMVDYDWDSGEHDDWSDRSIYPLTELDHYVAGAIQLNRIIYGNETSSIAVGAGVQYTDVKWTAYGGSGIYTEEKFRDTPVSWPDWERGISYQQQIPIGFVSLSGEYNFGDLTISGGLQTGLSFGIKDIDDHWRDLRFHDDIDPAPTIGATVALDYAMTPAASLYLSGSFEQVFNSRGETQEEDTEEGTRSAWQKAAAGANFQSMSISFGLKATF
;
A
#
# COMPACT_ATOMS: atom_id res chain seq x y z
N MET A 1 32.57 -5.99 -22.70
CA MET A 1 32.19 -6.02 -21.27
C MET A 1 30.71 -5.76 -21.26
N ALA A 2 29.90 -6.77 -20.99
CA ALA A 2 28.48 -6.54 -20.75
C ALA A 2 28.37 -5.79 -19.41
N ALA A 3 27.73 -4.62 -19.43
CA ALA A 3 27.41 -3.93 -18.20
C ALA A 3 26.44 -4.81 -17.42
N ALA A 4 26.72 -5.03 -16.13
CA ALA A 4 25.80 -5.73 -15.25
C ALA A 4 24.47 -4.97 -15.22
N ASP A 5 23.40 -5.66 -15.52
CA ASP A 5 22.07 -5.10 -15.60
C ASP A 5 21.51 -4.88 -14.21
N ASN A 6 21.05 -3.69 -13.93
CA ASN A 6 20.90 -3.14 -12.59
C ASN A 6 19.57 -3.06 -12.03
N ALA A 7 18.64 -3.73 -12.51
CA ALA A 7 17.35 -3.64 -11.86
C ALA A 7 17.06 -4.97 -11.17
N LEU A 8 16.42 -4.93 -10.04
CA LEU A 8 15.54 -6.00 -9.62
C LEU A 8 14.75 -6.42 -10.86
N PHE A 9 15.06 -7.51 -11.52
CA PHE A 9 14.42 -7.94 -12.74
C PHE A 9 15.09 -7.50 -14.07
N SER A 10 16.39 -7.39 -14.16
CA SER A 10 17.08 -7.28 -15.43
C SER A 10 17.78 -8.58 -15.84
N SER A 11 18.08 -8.79 -17.10
CA SER A 11 18.91 -9.87 -17.59
C SER A 11 20.02 -9.35 -18.49
N ASP A 12 21.11 -10.11 -18.59
CA ASP A 12 22.37 -9.63 -19.18
C ASP A 12 22.37 -9.38 -20.71
N ASP A 13 21.33 -9.77 -21.44
CA ASP A 13 21.44 -9.88 -22.90
C ASP A 13 20.45 -9.03 -23.71
N GLY A 14 19.59 -8.23 -23.13
CA GLY A 14 18.58 -7.51 -23.88
C GLY A 14 18.27 -6.12 -23.39
N ASN A 15 17.85 -5.28 -24.31
CA ASN A 15 17.44 -3.91 -24.00
C ASN A 15 16.03 -3.81 -23.37
N PHE A 16 15.30 -4.94 -23.32
CA PHE A 16 13.92 -4.94 -22.87
C PHE A 16 13.54 -6.23 -22.14
N VAL A 17 13.13 -6.12 -20.89
CA VAL A 17 12.69 -7.24 -20.07
C VAL A 17 11.23 -7.07 -19.68
N VAL A 18 10.41 -8.07 -19.95
CA VAL A 18 9.04 -8.16 -19.44
C VAL A 18 9.02 -9.15 -18.29
N PHE A 19 8.33 -8.83 -17.22
CA PHE A 19 8.14 -9.75 -16.10
C PHE A 19 6.68 -9.85 -15.69
N GLY A 20 6.31 -11.00 -15.18
CA GLY A 20 4.98 -11.24 -14.60
C GLY A 20 5.02 -12.27 -13.52
N GLY A 21 4.17 -12.13 -12.52
CA GLY A 21 4.17 -13.00 -11.36
C GLY A 21 2.84 -13.06 -10.62
N LEU A 22 2.77 -14.04 -9.74
CA LEU A 22 1.69 -14.28 -8.81
C LEU A 22 2.27 -14.32 -7.39
N GLY A 23 1.56 -13.73 -6.45
CA GLY A 23 2.03 -13.66 -5.07
C GLY A 23 0.90 -13.61 -4.05
N LEU A 24 1.32 -13.46 -2.81
CA LEU A 24 0.46 -13.18 -1.68
C LEU A 24 0.91 -11.88 -1.03
N ALA A 25 -0.06 -11.06 -0.63
CA ALA A 25 0.20 -9.83 0.10
C ALA A 25 -0.66 -9.70 1.34
N ASN A 26 -0.13 -8.99 2.32
CA ASN A 26 -0.86 -8.45 3.46
C ASN A 26 -0.82 -6.94 3.35
N ILE A 27 -1.97 -6.31 3.43
CA ILE A 27 -2.11 -4.86 3.42
C ILE A 27 -2.87 -4.39 4.64
N LYS A 28 -2.51 -3.20 5.12
CA LYS A 28 -3.14 -2.55 6.26
C LYS A 28 -3.21 -1.05 6.04
N ALA A 29 -4.35 -0.46 6.35
CA ALA A 29 -4.52 0.99 6.48
C ALA A 29 -5.07 1.32 7.86
N GLN A 30 -4.73 2.50 8.36
CA GLN A 30 -5.38 3.08 9.53
C GLN A 30 -5.87 4.47 9.15
N GLU A 31 -7.08 4.72 9.52
CA GLU A 31 -7.75 5.99 9.45
C GLU A 31 -7.93 6.54 10.86
N PHE A 32 -7.81 7.84 11.03
CA PHE A 32 -7.90 8.50 12.32
C PHE A 32 -8.77 9.76 12.20
N ALA A 33 -9.64 9.96 13.20
CA ALA A 33 -10.33 11.23 13.40
C ALA A 33 -9.82 11.93 14.66
N TYR A 34 -9.71 13.26 14.61
CA TYR A 34 -9.17 14.08 15.69
C TYR A 34 -10.04 15.31 15.97
N GLU A 35 -10.11 15.68 17.25
CA GLU A 35 -10.59 16.99 17.70
C GLU A 35 -9.45 17.71 18.45
N GLY A 36 -8.82 18.67 17.78
CA GLY A 36 -7.59 19.28 18.27
C GLY A 36 -6.45 18.25 18.40
N ASP A 37 -5.94 18.04 19.61
CA ASP A 37 -4.91 17.02 19.88
C ASP A 37 -5.50 15.67 20.35
N HIS A 38 -6.81 15.64 20.61
CA HIS A 38 -7.49 14.41 21.00
C HIS A 38 -7.77 13.54 19.78
N LYS A 39 -7.48 12.24 19.89
CA LYS A 39 -7.86 11.24 18.89
C LYS A 39 -9.25 10.72 19.25
N ASN A 40 -10.24 11.00 18.41
CA ASN A 40 -11.62 10.58 18.63
C ASN A 40 -11.91 9.19 18.09
N SER A 41 -11.34 8.85 16.92
CA SER A 41 -11.57 7.55 16.30
C SER A 41 -10.31 6.99 15.65
N GLN A 42 -10.27 5.67 15.52
CA GLN A 42 -9.26 4.93 14.79
C GLN A 42 -9.85 3.66 14.17
N LEU A 43 -9.92 3.62 12.85
CA LEU A 43 -10.31 2.47 12.09
C LEU A 43 -9.06 1.73 11.59
N ASN A 44 -9.02 0.41 11.77
CA ASN A 44 -7.93 -0.44 11.32
C ASN A 44 -8.45 -1.40 10.27
N TRP A 45 -8.04 -1.20 9.04
CA TRP A 45 -8.40 -1.98 7.86
C TRP A 45 -7.27 -2.94 7.50
N GLU A 46 -7.57 -4.22 7.32
CA GLU A 46 -6.58 -5.23 6.95
C GLU A 46 -7.12 -6.18 5.89
N SER A 47 -6.24 -6.65 4.99
CA SER A 47 -6.44 -7.87 4.20
C SER A 47 -5.20 -8.73 4.28
N LYS A 48 -5.36 -9.98 4.73
CA LYS A 48 -4.29 -10.97 4.86
C LYS A 48 -4.39 -12.04 3.80
N GLY A 49 -3.26 -12.36 3.17
CA GLY A 49 -3.23 -13.40 2.13
C GLY A 49 -3.98 -13.01 0.86
N MET A 50 -4.04 -11.71 0.53
CA MET A 50 -4.54 -11.22 -0.74
C MET A 50 -3.73 -11.82 -1.88
N THR A 51 -4.39 -12.35 -2.91
CA THR A 51 -3.72 -12.78 -4.14
C THR A 51 -3.25 -11.57 -4.92
N LEU A 52 -1.95 -11.52 -5.24
CA LEU A 52 -1.32 -10.40 -5.94
C LEU A 52 -0.85 -10.83 -7.32
N PHE A 53 -1.29 -10.11 -8.35
CA PHE A 53 -0.81 -10.23 -9.73
C PHE A 53 0.11 -9.06 -10.02
N THR A 54 1.31 -9.35 -10.52
CA THR A 54 2.29 -8.33 -10.90
C THR A 54 2.62 -8.48 -12.38
N VAL A 55 2.69 -7.37 -13.09
CA VAL A 55 3.23 -7.29 -14.44
C VAL A 55 4.08 -6.02 -14.55
N GLY A 56 5.17 -6.11 -15.31
CA GLY A 56 6.00 -4.94 -15.53
C GLY A 56 7.02 -5.13 -16.64
N VAL A 57 7.74 -4.04 -16.85
CA VAL A 57 8.78 -3.95 -17.87
C VAL A 57 10.00 -3.23 -17.29
N ASN A 58 11.17 -3.59 -17.80
CA ASN A 58 12.38 -2.82 -17.61
C ASN A 58 13.03 -2.61 -18.97
N ALA A 59 13.24 -1.35 -19.35
CA ALA A 59 13.85 -0.96 -20.62
C ALA A 59 15.21 -0.32 -20.33
N GLN A 60 16.27 -0.91 -20.88
CA GLN A 60 17.59 -0.30 -20.88
C GLN A 60 17.63 0.84 -21.89
N ILE A 61 17.98 2.05 -21.45
CA ILE A 61 18.08 3.24 -22.31
C ILE A 61 19.48 3.33 -22.91
N ASP A 62 20.49 3.12 -22.05
CA ASP A 62 21.89 3.05 -22.41
C ASP A 62 22.65 2.22 -21.39
N ASN A 63 23.99 2.25 -21.40
CA ASN A 63 24.80 1.42 -20.49
C ASN A 63 24.62 1.73 -19.01
N ASP A 64 24.13 2.92 -18.66
CA ASP A 64 23.99 3.38 -17.28
C ASP A 64 22.54 3.60 -16.86
N TRP A 65 21.61 3.80 -17.80
CA TRP A 65 20.25 4.22 -17.50
C TRP A 65 19.21 3.17 -17.88
N SER A 66 18.25 2.92 -17.01
CA SER A 66 17.08 2.09 -17.30
C SER A 66 15.80 2.71 -16.80
N LEU A 67 14.69 2.40 -17.47
CA LEU A 67 13.33 2.77 -17.09
C LEU A 67 12.55 1.52 -16.72
N LYS A 68 12.03 1.47 -15.51
CA LYS A 68 11.18 0.40 -15.00
C LYS A 68 9.75 0.88 -14.81
N GLY A 69 8.79 0.09 -15.27
CA GLY A 69 7.37 0.28 -14.99
C GLY A 69 6.73 -1.00 -14.48
N SER A 70 5.82 -0.92 -13.51
CA SER A 70 5.08 -2.07 -13.01
C SER A 70 3.66 -1.70 -12.59
N VAL A 71 2.78 -2.70 -12.67
CA VAL A 71 1.41 -2.64 -12.14
C VAL A 71 1.19 -3.89 -11.29
N GLU A 72 0.53 -3.71 -10.17
CA GLU A 72 0.10 -4.75 -9.26
C GLU A 72 -1.42 -4.67 -9.07
N ILE A 73 -2.09 -5.83 -9.10
CA ILE A 73 -3.53 -5.94 -8.86
C ILE A 73 -3.74 -7.00 -7.78
N GLY A 74 -4.43 -6.62 -6.73
CA GLY A 74 -4.74 -7.50 -5.61
C GLY A 74 -6.22 -7.85 -5.52
N THR A 75 -6.52 -9.07 -5.11
CA THR A 75 -7.90 -9.54 -4.94
C THR A 75 -8.01 -10.59 -3.84
N GLY A 76 -9.19 -10.66 -3.21
CA GLY A 76 -9.48 -11.63 -2.15
C GLY A 76 -8.68 -11.38 -0.88
N GLY A 77 -8.33 -12.45 -0.18
CA GLY A 77 -7.72 -12.39 1.14
C GLY A 77 -8.74 -12.45 2.27
N ASN A 78 -8.25 -12.51 3.50
CA ASN A 78 -9.07 -12.47 4.70
C ASN A 78 -9.08 -11.04 5.24
N GLY A 79 -10.17 -10.33 4.97
CA GLY A 79 -10.37 -8.95 5.40
C GLY A 79 -10.89 -8.87 6.82
N HIS A 80 -10.52 -7.81 7.52
CA HIS A 80 -10.96 -7.51 8.87
C HIS A 80 -10.90 -6.01 9.11
N MET A 81 -11.92 -5.45 9.76
CA MET A 81 -11.92 -4.06 10.21
C MET A 81 -12.28 -3.99 11.69
N VAL A 82 -11.60 -3.10 12.41
CA VAL A 82 -11.93 -2.74 13.79
C VAL A 82 -11.91 -1.23 13.90
N ASP A 83 -12.98 -0.70 14.44
CA ASP A 83 -13.17 0.70 14.75
C ASP A 83 -13.13 0.89 16.27
N TYR A 84 -12.38 1.89 16.73
CA TYR A 84 -12.26 2.30 18.12
C TYR A 84 -12.55 3.79 18.25
N ASP A 85 -13.42 4.16 19.20
CA ASP A 85 -13.76 5.55 19.50
C ASP A 85 -13.38 5.92 20.93
N TRP A 86 -13.02 7.19 21.11
CA TRP A 86 -12.63 7.80 22.39
C TRP A 86 -13.56 8.97 22.74
N ASP A 87 -14.87 8.71 22.73
CA ASP A 87 -15.90 9.75 22.97
C ASP A 87 -16.09 10.12 24.44
N SER A 88 -15.63 9.24 25.35
CA SER A 88 -15.73 9.47 26.78
C SER A 88 -14.53 10.21 27.33
N GLY A 89 -14.67 11.48 27.63
CA GLY A 89 -13.63 12.28 28.31
C GLY A 89 -13.31 11.87 29.76
N GLU A 90 -13.96 10.83 30.28
CA GLU A 90 -13.75 10.30 31.65
C GLU A 90 -12.70 9.18 31.73
N HIS A 91 -12.33 8.61 30.55
CA HIS A 91 -11.41 7.46 30.48
C HIS A 91 -10.33 7.69 29.41
N ASP A 92 -9.10 7.29 29.71
CA ASP A 92 -7.95 7.36 28.79
C ASP A 92 -7.99 6.23 27.71
N ASP A 93 -8.84 5.22 27.88
CA ASP A 93 -9.00 4.08 26.97
C ASP A 93 -10.21 4.32 26.05
N TRP A 94 -10.31 3.57 24.93
CA TRP A 94 -11.43 3.67 24.00
C TRP A 94 -12.78 3.47 24.74
N SER A 95 -13.80 4.24 24.38
CA SER A 95 -15.16 4.14 24.93
C SER A 95 -16.00 3.12 24.16
N ASP A 96 -15.86 3.10 22.83
CA ASP A 96 -16.66 2.31 21.92
C ASP A 96 -15.76 1.51 20.98
N ARG A 97 -16.21 0.33 20.59
CA ARG A 97 -15.50 -0.51 19.64
C ARG A 97 -16.46 -1.31 18.79
N SER A 98 -16.23 -1.29 17.50
CA SER A 98 -16.92 -2.13 16.53
C SER A 98 -15.93 -3.07 15.82
N ILE A 99 -16.34 -4.31 15.57
CA ILE A 99 -15.54 -5.34 14.92
C ILE A 99 -16.32 -5.89 13.74
N TYR A 100 -15.72 -5.86 12.55
CA TYR A 100 -16.31 -6.31 11.30
C TYR A 100 -15.45 -7.43 10.70
N PRO A 101 -15.73 -8.69 11.06
CA PRO A 101 -14.99 -9.85 10.55
C PRO A 101 -15.28 -10.14 9.08
N LEU A 102 -16.39 -9.62 8.54
CA LEU A 102 -16.80 -9.76 7.15
C LEU A 102 -16.42 -8.48 6.38
N THR A 103 -15.13 -8.21 6.27
CA THR A 103 -14.59 -7.09 5.50
C THR A 103 -14.07 -7.60 4.17
N GLU A 104 -14.57 -7.06 3.07
CA GLU A 104 -14.17 -7.41 1.71
C GLU A 104 -13.18 -6.38 1.17
N LEU A 105 -12.16 -6.85 0.45
CA LEU A 105 -11.30 -6.01 -0.38
C LEU A 105 -12.00 -5.82 -1.72
N ASP A 106 -12.52 -4.61 -1.97
CA ASP A 106 -13.21 -4.28 -3.22
C ASP A 106 -12.22 -4.22 -4.38
N HIS A 107 -11.07 -3.55 -4.16
CA HIS A 107 -9.94 -3.52 -5.07
C HIS A 107 -8.63 -3.12 -4.38
N TYR A 108 -7.54 -3.54 -4.98
CA TYR A 108 -6.19 -3.05 -4.76
C TYR A 108 -5.49 -2.93 -6.11
N VAL A 109 -5.03 -1.74 -6.45
CA VAL A 109 -4.24 -1.48 -7.65
C VAL A 109 -3.06 -0.58 -7.25
N ALA A 110 -1.85 -1.00 -7.60
CA ALA A 110 -0.67 -0.17 -7.46
C ALA A 110 0.11 -0.11 -8.77
N GLY A 111 0.68 1.04 -9.07
CA GLY A 111 1.52 1.23 -10.25
C GLY A 111 2.71 2.11 -9.94
N ALA A 112 3.86 1.81 -10.54
CA ALA A 112 5.08 2.58 -10.36
C ALA A 112 5.83 2.77 -11.68
N ILE A 113 6.49 3.92 -11.81
CA ILE A 113 7.47 4.21 -12.86
C ILE A 113 8.72 4.75 -12.19
N GLN A 114 9.88 4.19 -12.54
CA GLN A 114 11.17 4.52 -11.94
C GLN A 114 12.25 4.61 -12.98
N LEU A 115 13.01 5.69 -12.97
CA LEU A 115 14.25 5.85 -13.72
C LEU A 115 15.43 5.48 -12.82
N ASN A 116 16.32 4.61 -13.28
CA ASN A 116 17.50 4.15 -12.55
C ASN A 116 18.77 4.56 -13.28
N ARG A 117 19.81 4.78 -12.51
CA ARG A 117 21.18 4.99 -12.99
C ARG A 117 22.17 4.13 -12.24
N ILE A 118 23.00 3.37 -12.97
CA ILE A 118 24.15 2.66 -12.43
C ILE A 118 25.18 3.67 -11.96
N ILE A 119 25.61 3.56 -10.70
CA ILE A 119 26.69 4.38 -10.14
C ILE A 119 27.95 3.56 -9.87
N TYR A 120 27.81 2.24 -9.83
CA TYR A 120 28.90 1.31 -9.71
C TYR A 120 28.51 -0.02 -10.40
N GLY A 121 29.43 -0.61 -11.16
CA GLY A 121 29.24 -1.91 -11.81
C GLY A 121 30.57 -2.59 -12.12
N ASN A 122 30.56 -3.93 -11.99
CA ASN A 122 31.63 -4.81 -12.44
C ASN A 122 31.00 -6.11 -13.01
N GLU A 123 31.78 -7.14 -13.31
CA GLU A 123 31.29 -8.39 -13.92
C GLU A 123 30.26 -9.16 -13.08
N THR A 124 30.23 -8.96 -11.78
CA THR A 124 29.38 -9.75 -10.87
C THR A 124 28.45 -8.91 -10.00
N SER A 125 28.64 -7.60 -9.93
CA SER A 125 27.86 -6.77 -9.04
C SER A 125 27.61 -5.38 -9.59
N SER A 126 26.49 -4.80 -9.19
CA SER A 126 26.16 -3.42 -9.51
C SER A 126 25.41 -2.72 -8.37
N ILE A 127 25.51 -1.40 -8.37
CA ILE A 127 24.74 -0.51 -7.50
C ILE A 127 24.13 0.58 -8.37
N ALA A 128 22.84 0.82 -8.18
CA ALA A 128 22.11 1.87 -8.86
C ALA A 128 21.36 2.78 -7.88
N VAL A 129 21.21 4.03 -8.27
CA VAL A 129 20.30 4.98 -7.66
C VAL A 129 19.12 5.20 -8.60
N GLY A 130 17.95 5.46 -8.04
CA GLY A 130 16.74 5.69 -8.85
C GLY A 130 15.88 6.80 -8.26
N ALA A 131 14.98 7.30 -9.10
CA ALA A 131 13.88 8.17 -8.71
C ALA A 131 12.62 7.79 -9.47
N GLY A 132 11.47 7.89 -8.82
CA GLY A 132 10.22 7.46 -9.43
C GLY A 132 8.99 8.04 -8.77
N VAL A 133 7.87 7.65 -9.35
CA VAL A 133 6.54 7.91 -8.82
C VAL A 133 5.78 6.60 -8.70
N GLN A 134 4.93 6.52 -7.69
CA GLN A 134 4.05 5.40 -7.43
C GLN A 134 2.66 5.93 -7.10
N TYR A 135 1.65 5.14 -7.41
CA TYR A 135 0.27 5.39 -7.05
C TYR A 135 -0.37 4.10 -6.59
N THR A 136 -1.04 4.14 -5.44
CA THR A 136 -1.81 3.02 -4.90
C THR A 136 -3.25 3.47 -4.69
N ASP A 137 -4.22 2.65 -5.11
CA ASP A 137 -5.64 2.80 -4.88
C ASP A 137 -6.16 1.51 -4.25
N VAL A 138 -6.72 1.62 -3.07
CA VAL A 138 -7.22 0.49 -2.30
C VAL A 138 -8.57 0.83 -1.68
N LYS A 139 -9.50 -0.14 -1.71
CA LYS A 139 -10.82 0.03 -1.13
C LYS A 139 -11.29 -1.23 -0.44
N TRP A 140 -11.91 -1.04 0.72
CA TRP A 140 -12.60 -2.08 1.48
C TRP A 140 -14.06 -1.71 1.75
N THR A 141 -14.88 -2.73 1.98
CA THR A 141 -16.23 -2.60 2.52
C THR A 141 -16.42 -3.60 3.67
N ALA A 142 -16.83 -3.10 4.82
CA ALA A 142 -17.11 -3.87 6.03
C ALA A 142 -18.61 -4.15 6.14
N TYR A 143 -18.96 -5.38 6.49
CA TYR A 143 -20.33 -5.86 6.61
C TYR A 143 -20.59 -6.48 7.99
N GLY A 144 -21.83 -6.38 8.45
CA GLY A 144 -22.30 -7.00 9.68
C GLY A 144 -21.51 -6.57 10.89
N GLY A 145 -21.25 -7.54 11.77
CA GLY A 145 -20.34 -7.34 12.90
C GLY A 145 -21.01 -7.17 14.26
N SER A 146 -20.19 -6.79 15.24
CA SER A 146 -20.63 -6.56 16.61
C SER A 146 -19.78 -5.50 17.29
N GLY A 147 -20.33 -4.86 18.31
CA GLY A 147 -19.64 -3.83 19.07
C GLY A 147 -20.00 -3.84 20.54
N ILE A 148 -19.29 -3.00 21.27
CA ILE A 148 -19.57 -2.63 22.64
C ILE A 148 -19.48 -1.11 22.77
N TYR A 149 -20.52 -0.46 23.25
CA TYR A 149 -20.67 0.97 23.34
C TYR A 149 -20.85 1.43 24.78
N THR A 150 -20.53 2.68 25.03
CA THR A 150 -20.71 3.36 26.31
C THR A 150 -21.97 4.20 26.23
N GLU A 151 -23.06 3.77 26.91
CA GLU A 151 -24.31 4.53 26.97
C GLU A 151 -24.62 5.03 28.40
N GLU A 152 -24.91 4.12 29.32
CA GLU A 152 -25.17 4.48 30.74
C GLU A 152 -23.91 4.32 31.58
N LYS A 153 -23.08 3.33 31.27
CA LYS A 153 -21.81 3.03 31.94
C LYS A 153 -20.76 2.68 30.88
N PHE A 154 -19.53 2.79 31.29
CA PHE A 154 -18.38 2.47 30.45
C PHE A 154 -18.48 1.05 29.87
N ARG A 155 -18.63 0.95 28.52
CA ARG A 155 -18.71 -0.29 27.74
C ARG A 155 -19.83 -1.23 28.19
N ASP A 156 -21.02 -0.72 28.36
CA ASP A 156 -22.15 -1.48 28.93
C ASP A 156 -23.16 -1.97 27.88
N THR A 157 -23.13 -1.44 26.66
CA THR A 157 -24.14 -1.72 25.63
C THR A 157 -23.56 -2.54 24.49
N PRO A 158 -23.78 -3.89 24.46
CA PRO A 158 -23.42 -4.71 23.31
C PRO A 158 -24.38 -4.45 22.13
N VAL A 159 -23.79 -4.34 20.93
CA VAL A 159 -24.53 -4.14 19.66
C VAL A 159 -24.13 -5.21 18.65
N SER A 160 -25.00 -5.48 17.67
CA SER A 160 -24.69 -6.37 16.55
C SER A 160 -25.48 -5.98 15.32
N TRP A 161 -24.88 -6.20 14.15
CA TRP A 161 -25.49 -5.92 12.85
C TRP A 161 -25.58 -7.22 12.04
N PRO A 162 -26.63 -7.39 11.22
CA PRO A 162 -26.75 -8.55 10.34
C PRO A 162 -25.58 -8.62 9.33
N ASP A 163 -25.12 -9.84 9.01
CA ASP A 163 -23.96 -10.08 8.13
C ASP A 163 -24.08 -9.46 6.72
N TRP A 164 -25.31 -9.18 6.27
CA TRP A 164 -25.57 -8.57 4.96
C TRP A 164 -25.60 -7.04 4.97
N GLU A 165 -25.61 -6.43 6.15
CA GLU A 165 -25.69 -4.98 6.32
C GLU A 165 -24.33 -4.35 6.07
N ARG A 166 -24.27 -3.37 5.17
CA ARG A 166 -23.07 -2.56 4.98
C ARG A 166 -22.90 -1.60 6.14
N GLY A 167 -21.73 -1.61 6.74
CA GLY A 167 -21.37 -0.68 7.80
C GLY A 167 -20.60 0.52 7.27
N ILE A 168 -19.37 0.28 6.84
CA ILE A 168 -18.43 1.30 6.39
C ILE A 168 -17.70 0.81 5.14
N SER A 169 -17.42 1.72 4.19
CA SER A 169 -16.49 1.49 3.09
C SER A 169 -15.39 2.55 3.13
N TYR A 170 -14.15 2.14 3.02
CA TYR A 170 -13.00 3.01 3.05
C TYR A 170 -12.15 2.86 1.80
N GLN A 171 -11.87 3.97 1.13
CA GLN A 171 -10.97 4.03 -0.01
C GLN A 171 -9.81 4.97 0.27
N GLN A 172 -8.59 4.53 -0.05
CA GLN A 172 -7.40 5.33 0.10
C GLN A 172 -6.62 5.42 -1.22
N GLN A 173 -6.29 6.64 -1.65
CA GLN A 173 -5.54 6.96 -2.85
C GLN A 173 -4.21 7.60 -2.48
N ILE A 174 -3.09 6.96 -2.81
CA ILE A 174 -1.76 7.29 -2.27
C ILE A 174 -0.78 7.56 -3.41
N PRO A 175 -0.63 8.81 -3.86
CA PRO A 175 0.46 9.19 -4.76
C PRO A 175 1.76 9.40 -3.99
N ILE A 176 2.87 8.80 -4.45
CA ILE A 176 4.19 8.85 -3.82
C ILE A 176 5.23 9.27 -4.85
N GLY A 177 6.14 10.18 -4.46
CA GLY A 177 7.41 10.41 -5.13
C GLY A 177 8.55 9.86 -4.28
N PHE A 178 9.46 9.11 -4.86
CA PHE A 178 10.52 8.43 -4.13
C PHE A 178 11.88 8.50 -4.80
N VAL A 179 12.92 8.27 -4.01
CA VAL A 179 14.27 7.95 -4.44
C VAL A 179 14.65 6.57 -3.93
N SER A 180 15.54 5.88 -4.63
CA SER A 180 15.93 4.52 -4.29
C SER A 180 17.43 4.29 -4.41
N LEU A 181 17.91 3.29 -3.68
CA LEU A 181 19.22 2.66 -3.81
C LEU A 181 18.99 1.17 -3.98
N SER A 182 19.57 0.59 -5.01
CA SER A 182 19.49 -0.85 -5.27
C SER A 182 20.87 -1.44 -5.55
N GLY A 183 20.98 -2.74 -5.34
CA GLY A 183 22.19 -3.49 -5.65
C GLY A 183 21.85 -4.93 -6.03
N GLU A 184 22.72 -5.52 -6.81
CA GLU A 184 22.62 -6.92 -7.20
C GLU A 184 23.98 -7.60 -7.20
N TYR A 185 23.96 -8.91 -7.03
CA TYR A 185 25.13 -9.75 -7.10
C TYR A 185 24.80 -11.03 -7.85
N ASN A 186 25.62 -11.35 -8.87
CA ASN A 186 25.48 -12.48 -9.75
C ASN A 186 26.42 -13.63 -9.32
N PHE A 187 25.85 -14.82 -9.12
CA PHE A 187 26.55 -16.08 -8.80
C PHE A 187 26.46 -17.08 -9.96
N GLY A 188 26.57 -16.63 -11.18
CA GLY A 188 26.39 -17.43 -12.38
C GLY A 188 24.92 -17.47 -12.81
N ASP A 189 24.23 -18.60 -12.64
CA ASP A 189 22.82 -18.71 -13.01
C ASP A 189 21.87 -18.10 -11.95
N LEU A 190 22.39 -17.71 -10.78
CA LEU A 190 21.63 -17.13 -9.68
C LEU A 190 22.04 -15.67 -9.47
N THR A 191 21.09 -14.77 -9.47
CA THR A 191 21.26 -13.37 -9.09
C THR A 191 20.46 -13.05 -7.83
N ILE A 192 21.10 -12.39 -6.87
CA ILE A 192 20.46 -11.83 -5.68
C ILE A 192 20.41 -10.32 -5.84
N SER A 193 19.27 -9.72 -5.62
CA SER A 193 19.11 -8.28 -5.66
C SER A 193 18.33 -7.77 -4.46
N GLY A 194 18.56 -6.50 -4.12
CA GLY A 194 17.87 -5.81 -3.05
C GLY A 194 17.79 -4.31 -3.30
N GLY A 195 16.77 -3.67 -2.75
CA GLY A 195 16.56 -2.25 -2.89
C GLY A 195 15.92 -1.64 -1.66
N LEU A 196 16.26 -0.39 -1.41
CA LEU A 196 15.64 0.49 -0.41
C LEU A 196 15.11 1.72 -1.12
N GLN A 197 13.94 2.19 -0.70
CA GLN A 197 13.38 3.44 -1.17
C GLN A 197 12.90 4.30 -0.01
N THR A 198 12.92 5.61 -0.21
CA THR A 198 12.30 6.58 0.69
C THR A 198 11.69 7.71 -0.12
N GLY A 199 10.63 8.30 0.40
CA GLY A 199 9.90 9.32 -0.34
C GLY A 199 8.89 10.06 0.51
N LEU A 200 8.01 10.74 -0.18
CA LEU A 200 6.85 11.44 0.39
C LEU A 200 5.61 11.11 -0.44
N SER A 201 4.47 10.90 0.22
CA SER A 201 3.19 11.02 -0.45
C SER A 201 2.91 12.50 -0.78
N PHE A 202 2.18 12.76 -1.87
CA PHE A 202 1.80 14.14 -2.25
C PHE A 202 0.43 14.57 -1.69
N GLY A 203 0.00 13.98 -0.62
CA GLY A 203 -1.34 14.06 -0.09
C GLY A 203 -2.11 12.79 -0.42
N ILE A 204 -2.51 12.10 0.61
CA ILE A 204 -3.39 10.93 0.51
C ILE A 204 -4.80 11.47 0.47
N LYS A 205 -5.63 10.94 -0.42
CA LYS A 205 -7.07 11.21 -0.45
C LYS A 205 -7.82 10.00 0.01
N ASP A 206 -8.64 10.20 1.03
CA ASP A 206 -9.46 9.14 1.58
C ASP A 206 -10.94 9.46 1.41
N ILE A 207 -11.73 8.42 1.26
CA ILE A 207 -13.19 8.47 1.28
C ILE A 207 -13.66 7.41 2.26
N ASP A 208 -14.25 7.84 3.35
CA ASP A 208 -14.92 6.98 4.31
C ASP A 208 -16.44 7.13 4.19
N ASP A 209 -17.11 6.07 3.79
CA ASP A 209 -18.52 6.04 3.46
C ASP A 209 -19.27 5.23 4.53
N HIS A 210 -19.85 5.91 5.48
CA HIS A 210 -20.76 5.33 6.45
C HIS A 210 -22.13 5.15 5.80
N TRP A 211 -22.56 3.92 5.59
CA TRP A 211 -23.82 3.58 4.93
C TRP A 211 -25.07 3.97 5.75
N ARG A 212 -24.99 5.12 6.42
CA ARG A 212 -26.03 5.79 7.23
C ARG A 212 -26.13 7.26 6.81
N ASP A 213 -26.01 7.52 5.50
CA ASP A 213 -26.13 8.85 4.88
C ASP A 213 -24.99 9.82 5.22
N LEU A 214 -23.85 9.33 5.69
CA LEU A 214 -22.68 10.12 6.05
C LEU A 214 -21.43 9.65 5.30
N ARG A 215 -20.70 10.59 4.70
CA ARG A 215 -19.42 10.35 4.04
C ARG A 215 -18.40 11.40 4.46
N PHE A 216 -17.17 10.92 4.73
CA PHE A 216 -16.02 11.79 4.96
C PHE A 216 -15.13 11.82 3.72
N HIS A 217 -14.61 13.01 3.42
CA HIS A 217 -13.60 13.25 2.42
C HIS A 217 -12.38 13.80 3.11
N ASP A 218 -11.27 13.11 3.06
CA ASP A 218 -10.05 13.53 3.71
C ASP A 218 -8.97 13.90 2.70
N ASP A 219 -8.25 14.98 2.99
CA ASP A 219 -7.03 15.39 2.29
C ASP A 219 -5.89 15.42 3.29
N ILE A 220 -5.04 14.39 3.24
CA ILE A 220 -3.97 14.17 4.22
C ILE A 220 -2.69 14.85 3.75
N ASP A 221 -2.06 15.59 4.65
CA ASP A 221 -0.77 16.24 4.42
C ASP A 221 0.31 15.22 3.99
N PRO A 222 1.35 15.65 3.25
CA PRO A 222 2.41 14.76 2.81
C PRO A 222 3.01 13.94 3.93
N ALA A 223 3.06 12.61 3.76
CA ALA A 223 3.57 11.64 4.71
C ALA A 223 4.92 11.06 4.24
N PRO A 224 5.91 10.88 5.14
CA PRO A 224 7.11 10.12 4.82
C PRO A 224 6.80 8.68 4.42
N THR A 225 7.61 8.13 3.51
CA THR A 225 7.48 6.74 3.07
C THR A 225 8.83 6.03 3.10
N ILE A 226 8.80 4.73 3.38
CA ILE A 226 9.95 3.84 3.22
C ILE A 226 9.50 2.56 2.54
N GLY A 227 10.40 1.96 1.76
CA GLY A 227 10.19 0.66 1.14
C GLY A 227 11.46 -0.15 1.09
N ALA A 228 11.32 -1.46 1.03
CA ALA A 228 12.40 -2.41 0.85
C ALA A 228 11.96 -3.54 -0.07
N THR A 229 12.88 -4.00 -0.91
CA THR A 229 12.66 -5.15 -1.79
C THR A 229 13.85 -6.09 -1.73
N VAL A 230 13.59 -7.36 -1.97
CA VAL A 230 14.62 -8.40 -2.17
C VAL A 230 14.13 -9.35 -3.24
N ALA A 231 15.04 -9.83 -4.10
CA ALA A 231 14.69 -10.85 -5.07
C ALA A 231 15.83 -11.85 -5.29
N LEU A 232 15.44 -13.04 -5.71
CA LEU A 232 16.29 -14.13 -6.20
C LEU A 232 15.83 -14.43 -7.62
N ASP A 233 16.77 -14.43 -8.54
CA ASP A 233 16.55 -14.72 -9.95
C ASP A 233 17.37 -15.92 -10.37
N TYR A 234 16.72 -16.88 -11.03
CA TYR A 234 17.39 -18.06 -11.57
C TYR A 234 17.26 -18.08 -13.10
N ALA A 235 18.39 -17.91 -13.80
CA ALA A 235 18.46 -17.95 -15.25
C ALA A 235 18.24 -19.39 -15.74
N MET A 236 17.10 -19.64 -16.41
CA MET A 236 16.81 -20.92 -17.06
C MET A 236 17.44 -21.00 -18.44
N THR A 237 17.45 -19.89 -19.13
CA THR A 237 18.08 -19.67 -20.45
C THR A 237 18.56 -18.22 -20.52
N PRO A 238 19.36 -17.84 -21.54
CA PRO A 238 19.73 -16.43 -21.73
C PRO A 238 18.55 -15.47 -21.90
N ALA A 239 17.38 -15.97 -22.31
CA ALA A 239 16.19 -15.16 -22.58
C ALA A 239 15.07 -15.36 -21.55
N ALA A 240 15.23 -16.20 -20.53
CA ALA A 240 14.17 -16.49 -19.57
C ALA A 240 14.71 -16.84 -18.18
N SER A 241 14.13 -16.24 -17.15
CA SER A 241 14.42 -16.55 -15.74
C SER A 241 13.17 -16.70 -14.89
N LEU A 242 13.32 -17.47 -13.82
CA LEU A 242 12.37 -17.53 -12.70
C LEU A 242 12.80 -16.52 -11.65
N TYR A 243 11.85 -15.90 -10.98
CA TYR A 243 12.15 -15.05 -9.84
C TYR A 243 11.26 -15.35 -8.63
N LEU A 244 11.82 -15.13 -7.46
CA LEU A 244 11.13 -15.03 -6.18
C LEU A 244 11.46 -13.67 -5.58
N SER A 245 10.45 -12.89 -5.21
CA SER A 245 10.65 -11.56 -4.62
C SER A 245 9.83 -11.35 -3.37
N GLY A 246 10.33 -10.50 -2.49
CA GLY A 246 9.60 -9.96 -1.35
C GLY A 246 9.67 -8.45 -1.34
N SER A 247 8.58 -7.79 -0.91
CA SER A 247 8.52 -6.34 -0.76
C SER A 247 7.88 -5.94 0.56
N PHE A 248 8.26 -4.78 1.02
CA PHE A 248 7.67 -4.07 2.16
C PHE A 248 7.56 -2.60 1.81
N GLU A 249 6.43 -1.99 2.17
CA GLU A 249 6.21 -0.55 2.07
C GLU A 249 5.47 -0.05 3.31
N GLN A 250 5.85 1.14 3.79
CA GLN A 250 5.21 1.87 4.86
C GLN A 250 5.04 3.33 4.45
N VAL A 251 3.82 3.80 4.46
CA VAL A 251 3.45 5.22 4.50
C VAL A 251 3.16 5.55 5.96
N PHE A 252 3.94 6.46 6.54
CA PHE A 252 3.77 6.83 7.95
C PHE A 252 2.54 7.68 8.15
N ASN A 253 2.03 7.70 9.39
CA ASN A 253 0.88 8.53 9.71
C ASN A 253 1.18 10.02 9.48
N SER A 254 0.25 10.70 8.82
CA SER A 254 0.18 12.15 8.72
C SER A 254 -1.23 12.61 9.01
N ARG A 255 -1.39 13.83 9.50
CA ARG A 255 -2.69 14.47 9.68
C ARG A 255 -3.11 15.21 8.40
N GLY A 256 -4.38 15.55 8.32
CA GLY A 256 -4.94 16.29 7.21
C GLY A 256 -6.26 16.94 7.59
N GLU A 257 -6.96 17.44 6.61
CA GLU A 257 -8.28 18.02 6.78
C GLU A 257 -9.37 17.06 6.33
N THR A 258 -10.55 17.14 6.97
CA THR A 258 -11.74 16.36 6.65
C THR A 258 -12.90 17.27 6.27
N GLN A 259 -13.80 16.76 5.42
CA GLN A 259 -15.06 17.37 5.06
C GLN A 259 -16.17 16.31 5.10
N GLU A 260 -17.20 16.56 5.90
CA GLU A 260 -18.38 15.71 5.98
C GLU A 260 -19.36 16.02 4.84
N GLU A 261 -19.98 14.99 4.29
CA GLU A 261 -21.05 15.04 3.30
C GLU A 261 -22.26 14.24 3.82
N ASP A 262 -23.39 14.90 3.96
CA ASP A 262 -24.68 14.23 4.04
C ASP A 262 -25.05 13.74 2.64
N THR A 263 -25.06 12.43 2.43
CA THR A 263 -25.27 11.82 1.10
C THR A 263 -26.76 11.75 0.72
N GLU A 264 -27.70 11.90 1.66
CA GLU A 264 -29.15 12.00 1.38
C GLU A 264 -29.48 13.40 0.88
N GLU A 265 -29.00 14.44 1.57
CA GLU A 265 -29.26 15.84 1.22
C GLU A 265 -28.27 16.37 0.17
N GLY A 266 -27.11 15.73 -0.01
CA GLY A 266 -26.03 16.20 -0.88
C GLY A 266 -25.35 17.47 -0.38
N THR A 267 -25.42 17.74 0.92
CA THR A 267 -24.80 18.92 1.55
C THR A 267 -23.44 18.59 2.14
N ARG A 268 -22.53 19.57 2.15
CA ARG A 268 -21.17 19.40 2.67
C ARG A 268 -20.85 20.45 3.73
N SER A 269 -20.15 20.01 4.77
CA SER A 269 -19.58 20.88 5.79
C SER A 269 -18.42 21.75 5.24
N ALA A 270 -17.94 22.68 6.03
CA ALA A 270 -16.65 23.30 5.78
C ALA A 270 -15.52 22.30 6.12
N TRP A 271 -14.37 22.42 5.44
CA TRP A 271 -13.18 21.67 5.76
C TRP A 271 -12.70 21.95 7.21
N GLN A 272 -12.48 20.87 7.96
CA GLN A 272 -11.96 20.89 9.33
C GLN A 272 -10.49 20.51 9.31
N LYS A 273 -9.62 21.45 9.70
CA LYS A 273 -8.16 21.27 9.63
C LYS A 273 -7.64 20.37 10.74
N ALA A 274 -6.64 19.56 10.40
CA ALA A 274 -5.96 18.62 11.30
C ALA A 274 -6.92 17.64 12.00
N ALA A 275 -8.09 17.38 11.39
CA ALA A 275 -9.14 16.54 11.96
C ALA A 275 -9.11 15.10 11.41
N ALA A 276 -8.43 14.85 10.29
CA ALA A 276 -8.21 13.51 9.74
C ALA A 276 -6.76 13.05 9.93
N GLY A 277 -6.51 11.77 9.72
CA GLY A 277 -5.17 11.20 9.62
C GLY A 277 -5.18 9.82 9.00
N ALA A 278 -4.09 9.46 8.33
CA ALA A 278 -4.00 8.17 7.66
C ALA A 278 -2.58 7.61 7.59
N ASN A 279 -2.49 6.29 7.49
CA ASN A 279 -1.27 5.57 7.14
C ASN A 279 -1.59 4.37 6.25
N PHE A 280 -0.55 3.76 5.68
CA PHE A 280 -0.69 2.55 4.87
C PHE A 280 0.55 1.67 5.00
N GLN A 281 0.36 0.36 4.96
CA GLN A 281 1.43 -0.64 4.95
C GLN A 281 1.10 -1.77 3.99
N SER A 282 2.10 -2.22 3.23
CA SER A 282 2.01 -3.44 2.44
C SER A 282 3.22 -4.33 2.65
N MET A 283 3.02 -5.64 2.55
CA MET A 283 4.07 -6.66 2.55
C MET A 283 3.66 -7.77 1.58
N SER A 284 4.56 -8.14 0.67
CA SER A 284 4.26 -9.19 -0.30
C SER A 284 5.40 -10.18 -0.49
N ILE A 285 5.03 -11.34 -1.01
CA ILE A 285 5.94 -12.33 -1.59
C ILE A 285 5.36 -12.75 -2.94
N SER A 286 6.18 -12.74 -3.98
CA SER A 286 5.76 -13.05 -5.35
C SER A 286 6.76 -13.98 -6.03
N PHE A 287 6.23 -14.85 -6.88
CA PHE A 287 6.98 -15.75 -7.75
C PHE A 287 6.55 -15.51 -9.20
N GLY A 288 7.48 -15.56 -10.14
CA GLY A 288 7.13 -15.27 -11.52
C GLY A 288 8.23 -15.60 -12.53
N LEU A 289 7.98 -15.10 -13.72
CA LEU A 289 8.84 -15.28 -14.90
C LEU A 289 9.27 -13.91 -15.44
N LYS A 290 10.46 -13.89 -16.02
CA LYS A 290 10.99 -12.82 -16.84
C LYS A 290 11.32 -13.33 -18.22
N ALA A 291 11.08 -12.50 -19.23
CA ALA A 291 11.49 -12.73 -20.58
C ALA A 291 12.26 -11.51 -21.11
N THR A 292 13.37 -11.75 -21.74
CA THR A 292 14.28 -10.76 -22.32
C THR A 292 14.16 -10.78 -23.82
N PHE A 293 14.13 -9.58 -24.43
CA PHE A 293 13.98 -9.37 -25.87
C PHE A 293 15.06 -8.44 -26.42
#